data_fcb25ddb28fdff40e3469e179e18b282
#
_entry.id   fcb25ddb28fdff40e3469e179e18b282
#
_cell.length_a   1.000
_cell.length_b   1.000
_cell.length_c   1.000
_cell.angle_alpha   90.00
_cell.angle_beta   90.00
_cell.angle_gamma   90.00
#
_symmetry.space_group_name_H-M   'P 1'
#
loop_
_entity.id
_entity.type
_entity.pdbx_description
1 polymer ?
#
loop_
_entity_poly.entity_id
_entity_poly.type
_entity_poly.pdbx_seq_one_letter_code
_entity_poly.pdbx_strand_id
1 'polypeptide(L)'
;RRQRQMCIETEPAPRDYVGKAPLTAPESVAVYELTKENDFLLILAYHTQGEVIYWKYLDYEPARSKEIADYFGSVSGYAVEETPGASGYAGYKDWFIEEYDRPGYTVEAGMGENPLPMTQFERIYHDNKGILVGGMTQLR
;
A
#
# COMPACT_ATOMS: atom_id res chain seq x y z
N ARG A 1 7.77 1.38 19.12
CA ARG A 1 7.63 -0.01 19.65
C ARG A 1 6.97 -0.99 18.66
N ARG A 2 5.99 -0.55 17.83
CA ARG A 2 5.25 -1.44 16.91
C ARG A 2 6.04 -1.84 15.66
N GLN A 3 6.87 -0.96 15.09
CA GLN A 3 7.72 -1.29 13.93
C GLN A 3 8.77 -2.38 14.17
N ARG A 4 9.06 -2.71 15.43
CA ARG A 4 10.01 -3.80 15.79
C ARG A 4 9.43 -5.21 15.67
N GLN A 5 8.12 -5.37 15.57
CA GLN A 5 7.48 -6.69 15.63
C GLN A 5 7.49 -7.42 14.28
N MET A 6 7.92 -6.75 13.21
CA MET A 6 7.88 -7.28 11.84
C MET A 6 9.22 -7.57 11.20
N CYS A 7 10.30 -7.26 11.89
CA CYS A 7 11.62 -7.67 11.43
C CYS A 7 11.78 -9.15 11.73
N ILE A 8 11.63 -9.97 10.73
CA ILE A 8 12.00 -11.39 10.78
C ILE A 8 13.53 -11.47 10.88
N GLU A 9 14.24 -10.50 10.26
CA GLU A 9 15.70 -10.41 10.27
C GLU A 9 16.19 -9.26 11.16
N THR A 10 17.01 -9.56 12.13
CA THR A 10 17.65 -8.59 13.04
C THR A 10 18.99 -8.08 12.54
N GLU A 11 19.59 -8.76 11.56
CA GLU A 11 20.87 -8.44 10.94
C GLU A 11 20.70 -8.18 9.44
N PRO A 12 21.64 -7.45 8.78
CA PRO A 12 21.58 -7.21 7.34
C PRO A 12 21.45 -8.50 6.54
N ALA A 13 20.35 -8.61 5.80
CA ALA A 13 19.99 -9.78 5.01
C ALA A 13 19.49 -9.34 3.62
N PRO A 14 19.51 -10.23 2.61
CA PRO A 14 19.00 -9.91 1.28
C PRO A 14 17.50 -9.61 1.24
N ARG A 15 16.77 -9.99 2.27
CA ARG A 15 15.31 -9.86 2.36
C ARG A 15 14.90 -9.65 3.83
N ASP A 16 13.81 -8.92 4.04
CA ASP A 16 13.12 -8.76 5.33
C ASP A 16 13.93 -8.03 6.44
N TYR A 17 15.06 -7.40 6.07
CA TYR A 17 15.82 -6.53 6.97
C TYR A 17 15.40 -5.08 6.81
N VAL A 18 14.82 -4.51 7.84
CA VAL A 18 14.25 -3.15 7.83
C VAL A 18 15.22 -2.05 8.30
N GLY A 19 16.47 -2.40 8.54
CA GLY A 19 17.45 -1.46 9.08
C GLY A 19 17.52 -1.45 10.61
N LYS A 20 18.50 -0.74 11.15
CA LYS A 20 18.73 -0.61 12.60
C LYS A 20 17.73 0.30 13.30
N ALA A 21 17.08 1.18 12.56
CA ALA A 21 16.10 2.14 13.04
C ALA A 21 15.11 2.49 11.91
N PRO A 22 13.95 3.08 12.22
CA PRO A 22 13.07 3.65 11.22
C PRO A 22 13.78 4.71 10.36
N LEU A 23 13.37 4.87 9.11
CA LEU A 23 13.86 5.91 8.20
C LEU A 23 15.39 5.88 8.00
N THR A 24 15.96 4.69 7.89
CA THR A 24 17.40 4.53 7.56
C THR A 24 17.68 4.48 6.06
N ALA A 25 16.69 4.06 5.26
CA ALA A 25 16.80 4.06 3.79
C ALA A 25 16.42 5.45 3.24
N PRO A 26 17.23 6.03 2.33
CA PRO A 26 16.96 7.37 1.79
C PRO A 26 15.63 7.45 1.04
N GLU A 27 15.18 6.37 0.41
CA GLU A 27 13.87 6.27 -0.25
C GLU A 27 12.74 6.40 0.76
N SER A 28 12.86 5.76 1.92
CA SER A 28 11.86 5.84 2.99
C SER A 28 11.81 7.25 3.58
N VAL A 29 12.97 7.90 3.75
CA VAL A 29 13.07 9.30 4.19
C VAL A 29 12.36 10.21 3.19
N ALA A 30 12.65 10.07 1.89
CA ALA A 30 12.06 10.91 0.85
C ALA A 30 10.52 10.81 0.81
N VAL A 31 9.97 9.59 0.92
CA VAL A 31 8.51 9.40 0.95
C VAL A 31 7.91 9.96 2.25
N TYR A 32 8.59 9.79 3.38
CA TYR A 32 8.17 10.33 4.66
C TYR A 32 8.10 11.86 4.62
N GLU A 33 9.17 12.54 4.18
CA GLU A 33 9.24 14.00 4.07
C GLU A 33 8.17 14.53 3.11
N LEU A 34 8.05 13.93 1.91
CA LEU A 34 7.00 14.28 0.96
C LEU A 34 5.60 14.21 1.58
N THR A 35 5.35 13.17 2.36
CA THR A 35 4.04 12.97 3.00
C THR A 35 3.79 14.00 4.11
N LYS A 36 4.82 14.37 4.85
CA LYS A 36 4.73 15.39 5.91
C LYS A 36 4.55 16.82 5.36
N GLU A 37 5.13 17.09 4.20
CA GLU A 37 5.05 18.42 3.54
C GLU A 37 3.73 18.64 2.79
N ASN A 38 2.95 17.57 2.55
CA ASN A 38 1.73 17.65 1.76
C ASN A 38 0.52 17.13 2.55
N ASP A 39 -0.63 17.74 2.34
CA ASP A 39 -1.89 17.35 2.96
C ASP A 39 -2.64 16.31 2.12
N PHE A 40 -2.05 15.12 1.98
CA PHE A 40 -2.68 14.03 1.23
C PHE A 40 -3.94 13.53 1.92
N LEU A 41 -5.05 13.49 1.20
CA LEU A 41 -6.32 12.96 1.69
C LEU A 41 -6.43 11.44 1.51
N LEU A 42 -5.63 10.87 0.60
CA LEU A 42 -5.57 9.46 0.28
C LEU A 42 -4.21 9.13 -0.32
N ILE A 43 -3.71 7.92 -0.07
CA ILE A 43 -2.50 7.42 -0.73
C ILE A 43 -2.75 6.05 -1.39
N LEU A 44 -2.02 5.82 -2.50
CA LEU A 44 -1.97 4.56 -3.23
C LEU A 44 -0.52 4.09 -3.30
N ALA A 45 -0.18 3.00 -2.63
CA ALA A 45 1.12 2.35 -2.71
C ALA A 45 1.03 1.17 -3.69
N TYR A 46 1.64 1.32 -4.87
CA TYR A 46 1.64 0.28 -5.90
C TYR A 46 2.78 -0.70 -5.71
N HIS A 47 2.43 -1.96 -5.73
CA HIS A 47 3.31 -3.13 -5.66
C HIS A 47 2.99 -4.13 -6.78
N THR A 48 3.69 -5.23 -6.85
CA THR A 48 3.40 -6.45 -7.58
C THR A 48 3.63 -7.62 -6.61
N GLN A 49 2.77 -8.61 -6.55
CA GLN A 49 1.71 -8.99 -7.48
C GLN A 49 0.55 -9.63 -6.67
N GLY A 50 -0.61 -9.90 -7.33
CA GLY A 50 -1.70 -10.64 -6.69
C GLY A 50 -3.10 -10.18 -7.10
N GLU A 51 -3.22 -9.07 -7.85
CA GLU A 51 -4.51 -8.46 -8.24
C GLU A 51 -5.42 -8.25 -7.01
N VAL A 52 -4.83 -7.68 -5.94
CA VAL A 52 -5.51 -7.43 -4.67
C VAL A 52 -5.26 -6.00 -4.17
N ILE A 53 -6.23 -5.48 -3.44
CA ILE A 53 -6.20 -4.15 -2.81
C ILE A 53 -6.34 -4.33 -1.31
N TYR A 54 -5.28 -4.00 -0.57
CA TYR A 54 -5.31 -3.96 0.89
C TYR A 54 -5.68 -2.56 1.37
N TRP A 55 -6.71 -2.45 2.22
CA TRP A 55 -7.36 -1.18 2.54
C TRP A 55 -7.34 -0.79 4.02
N LYS A 56 -6.99 -1.70 4.91
CA LYS A 56 -7.09 -1.56 6.36
C LYS A 56 -5.74 -1.76 7.04
N TYR A 57 -5.59 -1.20 8.22
CA TYR A 57 -4.45 -1.45 9.10
C TYR A 57 -4.92 -1.81 10.51
N LEU A 58 -4.75 -3.07 10.92
CA LEU A 58 -5.23 -3.58 12.21
C LEU A 58 -6.69 -3.19 12.47
N ASP A 59 -6.94 -2.49 13.58
CA ASP A 59 -8.25 -1.97 13.95
C ASP A 59 -8.52 -0.53 13.42
N TYR A 60 -7.57 0.05 12.69
CA TYR A 60 -7.73 1.36 12.06
C TYR A 60 -8.52 1.24 10.77
N GLU A 61 -9.67 1.89 10.75
CA GLU A 61 -10.59 1.90 9.62
C GLU A 61 -11.06 3.34 9.34
N PRO A 62 -10.25 4.14 8.64
CA PRO A 62 -10.62 5.52 8.35
C PRO A 62 -11.95 5.63 7.63
N ALA A 63 -12.65 6.75 7.84
CA ALA A 63 -13.96 6.98 7.26
C ALA A 63 -13.95 6.75 5.74
N ARG A 64 -14.93 5.98 5.24
CA ARG A 64 -15.12 5.60 3.84
C ARG A 64 -14.01 4.72 3.23
N SER A 65 -12.97 4.30 3.99
CA SER A 65 -11.85 3.54 3.41
C SER A 65 -12.32 2.23 2.76
N LYS A 66 -13.25 1.51 3.38
CA LYS A 66 -13.82 0.28 2.79
C LYS A 66 -14.67 0.56 1.55
N GLU A 67 -15.52 1.58 1.59
CA GLU A 67 -16.36 2.00 0.45
C GLU A 67 -15.51 2.34 -0.78
N ILE A 68 -14.43 3.11 -0.57
CA ILE A 68 -13.49 3.48 -1.64
C ILE A 68 -12.73 2.25 -2.15
N ALA A 69 -12.31 1.33 -1.27
CA ALA A 69 -11.68 0.08 -1.67
C ALA A 69 -12.60 -0.77 -2.54
N ASP A 70 -13.88 -0.89 -2.17
CA ASP A 70 -14.87 -1.64 -2.95
C ASP A 70 -15.10 -1.01 -4.34
N TYR A 71 -15.11 0.32 -4.41
CA TYR A 71 -15.13 1.01 -5.70
C TYR A 71 -13.89 0.67 -6.53
N PHE A 72 -12.69 0.70 -5.93
CA PHE A 72 -11.46 0.33 -6.62
C PHE A 72 -11.49 -1.11 -7.13
N GLY A 73 -11.98 -2.05 -6.31
CA GLY A 73 -12.18 -3.44 -6.71
C GLY A 73 -13.14 -3.55 -7.90
N SER A 74 -14.24 -2.78 -7.89
CA SER A 74 -15.26 -2.81 -8.96
C SER A 74 -14.74 -2.32 -10.30
N VAL A 75 -13.82 -1.34 -10.31
CA VAL A 75 -13.29 -0.75 -11.55
C VAL A 75 -12.02 -1.43 -12.07
N SER A 76 -11.31 -2.19 -11.23
CA SER A 76 -10.10 -2.92 -11.59
C SER A 76 -10.31 -4.41 -11.79
N GLY A 77 -11.32 -4.97 -11.13
CA GLY A 77 -11.51 -6.42 -11.02
C GLY A 77 -10.63 -7.07 -9.94
N TYR A 78 -9.89 -6.28 -9.16
CA TYR A 78 -9.02 -6.79 -8.10
C TYR A 78 -9.81 -7.15 -6.84
N ALA A 79 -9.34 -8.17 -6.12
CA ALA A 79 -9.89 -8.52 -4.82
C ALA A 79 -9.66 -7.39 -3.80
N VAL A 80 -10.60 -7.21 -2.88
CA VAL A 80 -10.47 -6.25 -1.76
C VAL A 80 -10.34 -7.04 -0.47
N GLU A 81 -9.18 -6.93 0.16
CA GLU A 81 -8.83 -7.77 1.31
C GLU A 81 -8.16 -6.95 2.43
N GLU A 82 -8.15 -7.53 3.63
CA GLU A 82 -7.32 -7.07 4.74
C GLU A 82 -5.90 -7.65 4.58
N THR A 83 -4.87 -6.90 4.96
CA THR A 83 -3.49 -7.35 4.84
C THR A 83 -3.25 -8.57 5.72
N PRO A 84 -2.82 -9.72 5.17
CA PRO A 84 -2.70 -10.95 5.95
C PRO A 84 -1.45 -10.99 6.82
N GLY A 85 -1.58 -11.60 8.01
CA GLY A 85 -0.49 -12.05 8.87
C GLY A 85 0.56 -10.99 9.21
N ALA A 86 1.82 -11.38 9.16
CA ALA A 86 2.95 -10.53 9.51
C ALA A 86 3.15 -9.32 8.59
N SER A 87 2.72 -9.40 7.33
CA SER A 87 2.79 -8.30 6.36
C SER A 87 1.89 -7.11 6.71
N GLY A 88 0.95 -7.28 7.64
CA GLY A 88 0.01 -6.25 8.09
C GLY A 88 0.58 -5.19 9.04
N TYR A 89 1.91 -5.06 9.19
CA TYR A 89 2.47 -4.17 10.21
C TYR A 89 3.56 -3.20 9.74
N ALA A 90 3.96 -3.15 8.47
CA ALA A 90 5.20 -2.48 8.08
C ALA A 90 5.15 -1.70 6.78
N GLY A 91 3.99 -1.43 6.23
CA GLY A 91 3.88 -0.71 4.98
C GLY A 91 3.79 0.80 5.14
N TYR A 92 4.10 1.54 4.08
CA TYR A 92 3.83 2.96 3.97
C TYR A 92 2.34 3.26 4.19
N LYS A 93 1.46 2.44 3.63
CA LYS A 93 0.01 2.50 3.85
C LYS A 93 -0.35 2.43 5.33
N ASP A 94 0.25 1.50 6.06
CA ASP A 94 -0.08 1.23 7.46
C ASP A 94 0.29 2.43 8.34
N TRP A 95 1.50 2.98 8.14
CA TRP A 95 1.92 4.20 8.81
C TRP A 95 1.01 5.38 8.47
N PHE A 96 0.64 5.57 7.20
CA PHE A 96 -0.23 6.66 6.79
C PHE A 96 -1.62 6.58 7.43
N ILE A 97 -2.20 5.39 7.48
CA ILE A 97 -3.51 5.17 8.14
C ILE A 97 -3.41 5.48 9.63
N GLU A 98 -2.37 4.99 10.34
CA GLU A 98 -2.20 5.20 11.78
C GLU A 98 -1.93 6.68 12.13
N GLU A 99 -1.12 7.38 11.33
CA GLU A 99 -0.70 8.75 11.61
C GLU A 99 -1.76 9.79 11.29
N TYR A 100 -2.53 9.59 10.20
CA TYR A 100 -3.45 10.60 9.68
C TYR A 100 -4.92 10.25 9.81
N ASP A 101 -5.26 9.03 10.17
CA ASP A 101 -6.64 8.49 10.13
C ASP A 101 -7.33 8.77 8.79
N ARG A 102 -6.61 8.52 7.69
CA ARG A 102 -7.04 8.74 6.31
C ARG A 102 -6.89 7.48 5.46
N PRO A 103 -7.70 7.34 4.38
CA PRO A 103 -7.62 6.17 3.51
C PRO A 103 -6.25 5.97 2.87
N GLY A 104 -5.69 4.79 3.03
CA GLY A 104 -4.44 4.35 2.40
C GLY A 104 -4.62 2.95 1.85
N TYR A 105 -4.06 2.71 0.66
CA TYR A 105 -4.21 1.44 -0.03
C TYR A 105 -2.88 0.91 -0.52
N THR A 106 -2.67 -0.41 -0.37
CA THR A 106 -1.66 -1.12 -1.14
C THR A 106 -2.35 -1.83 -2.29
N VAL A 107 -1.90 -1.57 -3.51
CA VAL A 107 -2.42 -2.18 -4.73
C VAL A 107 -1.37 -3.13 -5.28
N GLU A 108 -1.63 -4.43 -5.21
CA GLU A 108 -0.77 -5.50 -5.74
C GLU A 108 -1.15 -5.78 -7.19
N ALA A 109 -0.50 -5.10 -8.13
CA ALA A 109 -0.86 -5.12 -9.53
C ALA A 109 -0.32 -6.35 -10.28
N GLY A 110 -1.14 -6.92 -11.15
CA GLY A 110 -0.80 -8.07 -11.99
C GLY A 110 -0.71 -9.40 -11.24
N MET A 111 -0.41 -10.46 -11.98
CA MET A 111 -0.44 -11.83 -11.47
C MET A 111 0.75 -12.65 -11.97
N GLY A 112 1.30 -13.52 -11.10
CA GLY A 112 2.35 -14.46 -11.46
C GLY A 112 3.58 -14.37 -10.57
N GLU A 113 4.77 -14.48 -11.13
CA GLU A 113 6.04 -14.45 -10.41
C GLU A 113 6.85 -13.22 -10.77
N ASN A 114 7.41 -12.55 -9.76
CA ASN A 114 8.23 -11.34 -9.94
C ASN A 114 9.64 -11.67 -10.47
N PRO A 115 10.19 -10.83 -11.39
CA PRO A 115 9.56 -9.68 -12.01
C PRO A 115 8.49 -10.06 -13.02
N LEU A 116 7.34 -9.38 -12.97
CA LEU A 116 6.27 -9.63 -13.93
C LEU A 116 6.71 -9.34 -15.38
N PRO A 117 6.31 -10.14 -16.36
CA PRO A 117 6.68 -9.90 -17.75
C PRO A 117 6.00 -8.65 -18.31
N MET A 118 6.72 -7.89 -19.14
CA MET A 118 6.23 -6.67 -19.77
C MET A 118 4.95 -6.88 -20.61
N THR A 119 4.67 -8.12 -21.02
CA THR A 119 3.42 -8.46 -21.73
C THR A 119 2.16 -8.25 -20.89
N GLN A 120 2.27 -8.12 -19.57
CA GLN A 120 1.14 -7.78 -18.70
C GLN A 120 0.89 -6.25 -18.60
N PHE A 121 1.81 -5.40 -19.08
CA PHE A 121 1.75 -3.96 -18.86
C PHE A 121 0.41 -3.34 -19.30
N GLU A 122 -0.04 -3.61 -20.52
CA GLU A 122 -1.28 -3.03 -21.06
C GLU A 122 -2.50 -3.41 -20.20
N ARG A 123 -2.58 -4.66 -19.75
CA ARG A 123 -3.65 -5.12 -18.88
C ARG A 123 -3.57 -4.42 -17.53
N ILE A 124 -2.41 -4.43 -16.87
CA ILE A 124 -2.20 -3.78 -15.57
C ILE A 124 -2.55 -2.30 -15.65
N TYR A 125 -2.09 -1.61 -16.71
CA TYR A 125 -2.40 -0.19 -16.92
C TYR A 125 -3.91 0.05 -17.04
N HIS A 126 -4.58 -0.78 -17.85
CA HIS A 126 -6.03 -0.67 -18.05
C HIS A 126 -6.80 -0.88 -16.76
N ASP A 127 -6.48 -1.93 -16.01
CA ASP A 127 -7.15 -2.29 -14.75
C ASP A 127 -6.97 -1.19 -13.69
N ASN A 128 -5.80 -0.57 -13.63
CA ASN A 128 -5.47 0.42 -12.60
C ASN A 128 -5.84 1.86 -12.94
N LYS A 129 -6.17 2.15 -14.19
CA LYS A 129 -6.60 3.50 -14.60
C LYS A 129 -7.84 3.96 -13.83
N GLY A 130 -8.80 3.06 -13.60
CA GLY A 130 -10.01 3.33 -12.82
C GLY A 130 -9.72 3.65 -11.36
N ILE A 131 -8.72 2.99 -10.75
CA ILE A 131 -8.28 3.25 -9.38
C ILE A 131 -7.71 4.67 -9.26
N LEU A 132 -6.82 5.07 -10.17
CA LEU A 132 -6.19 6.40 -10.16
C LEU A 132 -7.22 7.52 -10.32
N VAL A 133 -8.14 7.39 -11.28
CA VAL A 133 -9.23 8.36 -11.47
C VAL A 133 -10.18 8.37 -10.28
N GLY A 134 -10.52 7.18 -9.75
CA GLY A 134 -11.36 7.02 -8.57
C GLY A 134 -10.77 7.69 -7.33
N GLY A 135 -9.48 7.53 -7.07
CA GLY A 135 -8.79 8.17 -5.96
C GLY A 135 -8.95 9.71 -5.96
N MET A 136 -9.02 10.31 -7.13
CA MET A 136 -9.24 11.77 -7.28
C MET A 136 -10.71 12.18 -7.12
N THR A 137 -11.67 11.30 -7.33
CA THR A 137 -13.10 11.63 -7.40
C THR A 137 -13.90 11.17 -6.19
N GLN A 138 -13.51 10.09 -5.54
CA GLN A 138 -14.23 9.51 -4.40
C GLN A 138 -14.07 10.29 -3.09
N LEU A 139 -13.16 11.25 -3.03
CA LEU A 139 -12.91 12.10 -1.86
C LEU A 139 -13.76 13.38 -1.83
N ARG A 140 -14.65 13.56 -2.81
CA ARG A 140 -15.55 14.72 -2.90
C ARG A 140 -16.84 14.51 -2.15
#